data_2022ff70ec52e0eda8203155c3312d3f
#
_entry.id   2022ff70ec52e0eda8203155c3312d3f
#
_cell.length_a   1.000
_cell.length_b   1.000
_cell.length_c   1.000
_cell.angle_alpha   90.00
_cell.angle_beta   90.00
_cell.angle_gamma   90.00
#
_symmetry.space_group_name_H-M   'P 1'
#
loop_
_entity.id
_entity.type
_entity.pdbx_description
1 polymer ?
#
loop_
_entity_poly.entity_id
_entity_poly.type
_entity_poly.pdbx_seq_one_letter_code
_entity_poly.pdbx_strand_id
1 'polypeptide(L)'
;MCMALASAGTTPPRLDSADGRASVEPPVDSLRYATFRRWIWGAVLVSVSGGALVFVFMSFAAPILLSPAATDRLLLRSGTALAVFVFVVVPVLMRIRRNRYALSTVWLRQRRKPTDWERRMILGAPGEAVRVSALTWGIGAVFFAMLGATESVSAAAYIFSAVILGGITTTAVWYLIAERIMRPVSARALDGGPAGHRSGPSIQLRLAMAWTLATGVPLLGVAMLAVGYLVDVGFEPHRTLAAILGLVVVALVVGLFTLVVATRSVAERVGELRRALARVRAGDFAARVVVDDASEIGRLQVGFNAMTAGLAERERIREVFGIYVDRDVAEHILQGAALQGDEVEVTLMFVDVRSFTTFAERLRPIEVVAALNRLFERIVPLVHRHGGHVDKYAGDGLLAVFGAPRRYVDHADRALRAALEISDAVRDEFGTALSVGVGLNSGPVVAGNVGGAGRLEFSVIGDAVNIAARVESATRQTGDLVLLTGQTLALLEGDHGEFVARPGLSLKGKTAPVEIYAPAVASRR
;
A
#
# COMPACT_ATOMS: atom_id res chain seq x y z
N MET A 1 3.85 34.15 -33.39
CA MET A 1 2.54 34.31 -32.73
C MET A 1 1.91 32.91 -32.61
N CYS A 2 2.36 32.15 -31.64
CA CYS A 2 1.83 30.81 -31.26
C CYS A 2 1.43 30.87 -29.80
N MET A 3 0.14 30.77 -29.56
CA MET A 3 -0.45 30.74 -28.23
C MET A 3 -0.26 29.35 -27.57
N ALA A 4 0.27 29.38 -26.37
CA ALA A 4 0.35 28.28 -25.45
C ALA A 4 -1.04 27.93 -24.93
N LEU A 5 -1.42 26.67 -25.01
CA LEU A 5 -2.48 26.07 -24.21
C LEU A 5 -1.84 25.15 -23.17
N ALA A 6 -1.76 25.66 -21.96
CA ALA A 6 -1.42 24.88 -20.78
C ALA A 6 -2.64 24.02 -20.38
N SER A 7 -2.54 22.72 -20.55
CA SER A 7 -3.50 21.76 -20.01
C SER A 7 -3.30 21.64 -18.48
N ALA A 8 -4.26 22.12 -17.73
CA ALA A 8 -4.39 21.85 -16.31
C ALA A 8 -4.67 20.35 -16.10
N GLY A 9 -3.67 19.61 -15.65
CA GLY A 9 -3.80 18.23 -15.23
C GLY A 9 -4.60 18.15 -13.93
N THR A 10 -5.89 17.91 -14.02
CA THR A 10 -6.71 17.50 -12.88
C THR A 10 -6.43 16.03 -12.60
N THR A 11 -5.70 15.76 -11.53
CA THR A 11 -5.56 14.42 -10.94
C THR A 11 -6.94 13.94 -10.50
N PRO A 12 -7.40 12.75 -10.87
CA PRO A 12 -8.70 12.26 -10.44
C PRO A 12 -8.72 12.03 -8.92
N PRO A 13 -9.87 12.23 -8.24
CA PRO A 13 -9.99 12.02 -6.81
C PRO A 13 -9.79 10.53 -6.49
N ARG A 14 -8.95 10.23 -5.50
CA ARG A 14 -8.78 8.88 -4.95
C ARG A 14 -10.09 8.43 -4.29
N LEU A 15 -10.70 7.41 -4.83
CA LEU A 15 -11.81 6.68 -4.22
C LEU A 15 -11.24 5.73 -3.15
N ASP A 16 -11.27 6.15 -1.90
CA ASP A 16 -10.96 5.31 -0.73
C ASP A 16 -12.20 5.24 0.15
N SER A 17 -12.92 4.16 0.03
CA SER A 17 -13.70 3.44 1.04
C SER A 17 -14.97 2.83 0.45
N ALA A 18 -15.35 1.67 0.95
CA ALA A 18 -16.56 0.92 0.61
C ALA A 18 -17.89 1.67 0.94
N ASP A 19 -17.80 2.91 1.45
CA ASP A 19 -18.96 3.74 1.83
C ASP A 19 -19.17 4.96 0.91
N GLY A 20 -18.48 5.07 -0.22
CA GLY A 20 -18.76 6.15 -1.18
C GLY A 20 -18.59 7.59 -0.67
N ARG A 21 -18.02 7.80 0.52
CA ARG A 21 -17.66 9.13 1.02
C ARG A 21 -16.21 9.39 0.68
N ALA A 22 -15.97 10.19 -0.36
CA ALA A 22 -14.68 10.81 -0.58
C ALA A 22 -14.28 11.52 0.72
N SER A 23 -13.22 11.06 1.39
CA SER A 23 -12.62 11.79 2.51
C SER A 23 -12.01 13.06 1.92
N VAL A 24 -12.76 14.16 1.97
CA VAL A 24 -12.26 15.49 1.59
C VAL A 24 -11.13 15.80 2.55
N GLU A 25 -9.87 15.67 2.10
CA GLU A 25 -8.72 16.09 2.89
C GLU A 25 -8.91 17.56 3.29
N PRO A 26 -8.79 17.89 4.57
CA PRO A 26 -8.99 19.27 5.02
C PRO A 26 -8.00 20.19 4.30
N PRO A 27 -8.41 21.40 3.89
CA PRO A 27 -7.53 22.37 3.24
C PRO A 27 -6.26 22.55 4.06
N VAL A 28 -5.11 22.59 3.41
CA VAL A 28 -3.77 22.63 4.04
C VAL A 28 -3.63 23.73 5.08
N ASP A 29 -4.21 24.89 4.82
CA ASP A 29 -4.19 26.04 5.74
C ASP A 29 -5.04 25.78 7.00
N SER A 30 -6.17 25.09 6.88
CA SER A 30 -7.00 24.70 8.02
C SER A 30 -6.31 23.68 8.92
N LEU A 31 -5.61 22.69 8.34
CA LEU A 31 -4.82 21.71 9.08
C LEU A 31 -3.69 22.38 9.87
N ARG A 32 -2.91 23.24 9.20
CA ARG A 32 -1.81 23.96 9.81
C ARG A 32 -2.27 24.82 10.97
N TYR A 33 -3.32 25.61 10.77
CA TYR A 33 -3.89 26.49 11.80
C TYR A 33 -4.48 25.70 12.97
N ALA A 34 -5.25 24.64 12.68
CA ALA A 34 -5.85 23.80 13.71
C ALA A 34 -4.78 23.07 14.55
N THR A 35 -3.74 22.52 13.91
CA THR A 35 -2.64 21.87 14.62
C THR A 35 -1.89 22.85 15.50
N PHE A 36 -1.57 24.04 14.96
CA PHE A 36 -0.89 25.08 15.72
C PHE A 36 -1.72 25.56 16.91
N ARG A 37 -3.02 25.81 16.74
CA ARG A 37 -3.92 26.21 17.82
C ARG A 37 -3.99 25.15 18.92
N ARG A 38 -4.15 23.87 18.54
CA ARG A 38 -4.16 22.75 19.49
C ARG A 38 -2.82 22.62 20.22
N TRP A 39 -1.71 22.82 19.54
CA TRP A 39 -0.38 22.80 20.12
C TRP A 39 -0.20 23.89 21.19
N ILE A 40 -0.54 25.13 20.88
CA ILE A 40 -0.42 26.24 21.84
C ILE A 40 -1.36 26.04 23.02
N TRP A 41 -2.65 25.85 22.77
CA TRP A 41 -3.61 25.70 23.86
C TRP A 41 -3.36 24.45 24.70
N GLY A 42 -2.91 23.37 24.11
CA GLY A 42 -2.46 22.17 24.83
C GLY A 42 -1.28 22.45 25.74
N ALA A 43 -0.26 23.17 25.26
CA ALA A 43 0.89 23.55 26.07
C ALA A 43 0.51 24.44 27.25
N VAL A 44 -0.35 25.45 27.02
CA VAL A 44 -0.87 26.32 28.07
C VAL A 44 -1.65 25.53 29.09
N LEU A 45 -2.63 24.78 28.63
CA LEU A 45 -3.53 24.04 29.52
C LEU A 45 -2.74 23.10 30.43
N VAL A 46 -1.82 22.30 29.85
CA VAL A 46 -1.02 21.34 30.62
C VAL A 46 -0.06 22.05 31.59
N SER A 47 0.60 23.12 31.15
CA SER A 47 1.55 23.85 32.02
C SER A 47 0.85 24.59 33.14
N VAL A 48 -0.27 25.26 32.84
CA VAL A 48 -1.04 25.99 33.85
C VAL A 48 -1.73 25.04 34.83
N SER A 49 -2.33 23.95 34.32
CA SER A 49 -2.96 22.94 35.21
C SER A 49 -1.93 22.27 36.12
N GLY A 50 -0.75 21.94 35.57
CA GLY A 50 0.35 21.35 36.34
C GLY A 50 0.85 22.32 37.42
N GLY A 51 1.07 23.58 37.07
CA GLY A 51 1.47 24.61 38.04
C GLY A 51 0.44 24.86 39.11
N ALA A 52 -0.84 24.95 38.73
CA ALA A 52 -1.94 25.07 39.67
C ALA A 52 -2.06 23.86 40.61
N LEU A 53 -1.91 22.64 40.08
CA LEU A 53 -1.92 21.41 40.89
C LEU A 53 -0.81 21.39 41.92
N VAL A 54 0.44 21.72 41.52
CA VAL A 54 1.57 21.81 42.44
C VAL A 54 1.33 22.90 43.50
N PHE A 55 0.82 24.07 43.09
CA PHE A 55 0.53 25.16 44.01
C PHE A 55 -0.57 24.79 45.03
N VAL A 56 -1.67 24.19 44.59
CA VAL A 56 -2.75 23.69 45.42
C VAL A 56 -2.23 22.61 46.40
N PHE A 57 -1.45 21.65 45.87
CA PHE A 57 -0.83 20.62 46.69
C PHE A 57 0.04 21.21 47.79
N MET A 58 0.86 22.20 47.45
CA MET A 58 1.69 22.90 48.43
C MET A 58 0.90 23.71 49.42
N SER A 59 -0.23 24.32 49.02
CA SER A 59 -1.04 25.14 49.89
C SER A 59 -1.83 24.35 50.95
N PHE A 60 -2.33 23.16 50.55
CA PHE A 60 -3.23 22.37 51.42
C PHE A 60 -2.57 21.14 52.05
N ALA A 61 -1.58 20.57 51.39
CA ALA A 61 -0.95 19.31 51.77
C ALA A 61 0.53 19.46 52.20
N ALA A 62 1.05 20.71 52.31
CA ALA A 62 2.43 20.90 52.76
C ALA A 62 2.56 20.43 54.22
N PRO A 63 3.41 19.42 54.48
CA PRO A 63 3.51 18.83 55.81
C PRO A 63 4.35 19.66 56.80
N ILE A 64 4.99 20.75 56.34
CA ILE A 64 5.97 21.52 57.11
C ILE A 64 5.26 22.48 58.07
N LEU A 65 5.66 22.43 59.32
CA LEU A 65 5.24 23.37 60.37
C LEU A 65 5.95 24.73 60.16
N LEU A 66 5.25 25.65 59.51
CA LEU A 66 5.61 27.07 59.46
C LEU A 66 4.64 27.87 60.35
N SER A 67 5.10 28.99 60.87
CA SER A 67 4.19 29.90 61.55
C SER A 67 3.10 30.40 60.57
N PRO A 68 1.88 30.68 61.02
CA PRO A 68 0.80 31.15 60.15
C PRO A 68 1.25 32.34 59.27
N ALA A 69 1.93 33.29 59.86
CA ALA A 69 2.45 34.50 59.17
C ALA A 69 3.53 34.13 58.10
N ALA A 70 4.34 33.11 58.34
CA ALA A 70 5.31 32.63 57.36
C ALA A 70 4.63 31.91 56.21
N THR A 71 3.60 31.12 56.50
CA THR A 71 2.79 30.41 55.50
C THR A 71 2.09 31.42 54.57
N ASP A 72 1.42 32.46 55.14
CA ASP A 72 0.73 33.48 54.35
C ASP A 72 1.73 34.27 53.46
N ARG A 73 2.89 34.64 53.99
CA ARG A 73 3.94 35.31 53.17
C ARG A 73 4.44 34.45 52.04
N LEU A 74 4.68 33.16 52.30
CA LEU A 74 5.14 32.20 51.29
C LEU A 74 4.09 31.97 50.21
N LEU A 75 2.82 31.78 50.58
CA LEU A 75 1.72 31.62 49.65
C LEU A 75 1.52 32.86 48.79
N LEU A 76 1.55 34.07 49.39
CA LEU A 76 1.41 35.31 48.63
C LEU A 76 2.53 35.49 47.63
N ARG A 77 3.79 35.29 48.07
CA ARG A 77 5.00 35.42 47.18
C ARG A 77 4.97 34.35 46.07
N SER A 78 4.66 33.10 46.41
CA SER A 78 4.57 32.03 45.43
C SER A 78 3.42 32.21 44.44
N GLY A 79 2.26 32.68 44.91
CA GLY A 79 1.10 33.00 44.09
C GLY A 79 1.38 34.16 43.13
N THR A 80 2.00 35.26 43.61
CA THR A 80 2.40 36.37 42.74
C THR A 80 3.46 35.98 41.73
N ALA A 81 4.45 35.16 42.11
CA ALA A 81 5.46 34.62 41.19
C ALA A 81 4.84 33.72 40.12
N LEU A 82 3.91 32.84 40.47
CA LEU A 82 3.17 32.01 39.53
C LEU A 82 2.34 32.86 38.56
N ALA A 83 1.66 33.91 39.06
CA ALA A 83 0.91 34.83 38.21
C ALA A 83 1.85 35.53 37.18
N VAL A 84 2.99 36.06 37.62
CA VAL A 84 4.00 36.68 36.73
C VAL A 84 4.48 35.66 35.69
N PHE A 85 4.75 34.41 36.10
CA PHE A 85 5.15 33.36 35.17
C PHE A 85 4.08 33.09 34.10
N VAL A 86 2.81 32.94 34.51
CA VAL A 86 1.70 32.66 33.59
C VAL A 86 1.43 33.84 32.64
N PHE A 87 1.45 35.09 33.14
CA PHE A 87 1.08 36.26 32.34
C PHE A 87 2.24 36.89 31.56
N VAL A 88 3.51 36.63 31.91
CA VAL A 88 4.66 37.22 31.25
C VAL A 88 5.49 36.16 30.52
N VAL A 89 5.94 35.11 31.22
CA VAL A 89 6.89 34.14 30.67
C VAL A 89 6.21 33.25 29.62
N VAL A 90 5.01 32.75 29.93
CA VAL A 90 4.27 31.87 29.03
C VAL A 90 3.98 32.54 27.66
N PRO A 91 3.45 33.78 27.59
CA PRO A 91 3.24 34.46 26.30
C PRO A 91 4.52 34.70 25.51
N VAL A 92 5.64 35.01 26.15
CA VAL A 92 6.94 35.17 25.47
C VAL A 92 7.40 33.87 24.85
N LEU A 93 7.36 32.77 25.59
CA LEU A 93 7.70 31.43 25.09
C LEU A 93 6.79 31.02 23.93
N MET A 94 5.50 31.35 24.01
CA MET A 94 4.54 31.10 22.94
C MET A 94 4.86 31.86 21.67
N ARG A 95 5.26 33.12 21.78
CA ARG A 95 5.65 33.94 20.62
C ARG A 95 6.85 33.34 19.89
N ILE A 96 7.86 32.89 20.65
CA ILE A 96 9.04 32.23 20.09
C ILE A 96 8.66 30.92 19.37
N ARG A 97 7.84 30.10 20.02
CA ARG A 97 7.36 28.83 19.44
C ARG A 97 6.50 29.05 18.20
N ARG A 98 5.66 30.06 18.17
CA ARG A 98 4.85 30.44 17.01
C ARG A 98 5.72 30.69 15.79
N ASN A 99 6.78 31.45 15.94
CA ASN A 99 7.68 31.80 14.85
C ASN A 99 8.41 30.56 14.32
N ARG A 100 8.89 29.68 15.20
CA ARG A 100 9.56 28.43 14.79
C ARG A 100 8.62 27.47 14.06
N TYR A 101 7.39 27.29 14.58
CA TYR A 101 6.38 26.49 13.92
C TYR A 101 6.01 27.06 12.54
N ALA A 102 5.85 28.37 12.43
CA ALA A 102 5.57 29.04 11.16
C ALA A 102 6.65 28.75 10.12
N LEU A 103 7.95 28.82 10.50
CA LEU A 103 9.07 28.51 9.62
C LEU A 103 9.10 27.02 9.22
N SER A 104 8.88 26.11 10.16
CA SER A 104 8.94 24.66 9.88
C SER A 104 7.78 24.15 9.01
N THR A 105 6.70 24.93 8.87
CA THR A 105 5.50 24.54 8.11
C THR A 105 5.30 25.35 6.82
N VAL A 106 6.30 26.12 6.36
CA VAL A 106 6.23 26.92 5.11
C VAL A 106 5.98 26.03 3.89
N TRP A 107 6.60 24.86 3.83
CA TRP A 107 6.44 23.90 2.74
C TRP A 107 4.99 23.44 2.52
N LEU A 108 4.19 23.31 3.59
CA LEU A 108 2.76 23.02 3.50
C LEU A 108 2.01 24.10 2.72
N ARG A 109 2.30 25.38 3.02
CA ARG A 109 1.69 26.51 2.31
C ARG A 109 2.13 26.60 0.86
N GLN A 110 3.39 26.28 0.58
CA GLN A 110 3.95 26.27 -0.76
C GLN A 110 3.61 25.01 -1.57
N ARG A 111 2.86 24.06 -0.99
CA ARG A 111 2.47 22.79 -1.60
C ARG A 111 3.66 22.03 -2.22
N ARG A 112 4.84 22.13 -1.59
CA ARG A 112 6.06 21.42 -1.98
C ARG A 112 6.44 20.35 -0.98
N LYS A 113 7.36 19.47 -1.36
CA LYS A 113 7.94 18.51 -0.40
C LYS A 113 8.77 19.27 0.65
N PRO A 114 8.77 18.82 1.93
CA PRO A 114 9.60 19.42 2.96
C PRO A 114 11.07 19.19 2.67
N THR A 115 11.90 20.18 2.97
CA THR A 115 13.36 20.01 3.02
C THR A 115 13.74 19.12 4.21
N ASP A 116 14.95 18.55 4.20
CA ASP A 116 15.44 17.73 5.32
C ASP A 116 15.50 18.52 6.65
N TRP A 117 15.74 19.82 6.59
CA TRP A 117 15.70 20.69 7.77
C TRP A 117 14.26 20.84 8.30
N GLU A 118 13.27 21.14 7.44
CA GLU A 118 11.87 21.27 7.81
C GLU A 118 11.32 19.94 8.37
N ARG A 119 11.67 18.82 7.74
CA ARG A 119 11.33 17.49 8.19
C ARG A 119 11.89 17.20 9.60
N ARG A 120 13.18 17.45 9.83
CA ARG A 120 13.80 17.27 11.15
C ARG A 120 13.17 18.14 12.21
N MET A 121 12.83 19.38 11.90
CA MET A 121 12.15 20.31 12.82
C MET A 121 10.77 19.79 13.24
N ILE A 122 9.98 19.30 12.28
CA ILE A 122 8.63 18.79 12.56
C ILE A 122 8.70 17.49 13.38
N LEU A 123 9.50 16.51 12.95
CA LEU A 123 9.65 15.25 13.66
C LEU A 123 10.31 15.41 15.03
N GLY A 124 11.15 16.39 15.21
CA GLY A 124 11.81 16.72 16.48
C GLY A 124 10.98 17.60 17.42
N ALA A 125 9.86 18.17 16.95
CA ALA A 125 9.06 19.13 17.72
C ALA A 125 8.57 18.60 19.09
N PRO A 126 8.08 17.34 19.25
CA PRO A 126 7.72 16.81 20.56
C PRO A 126 8.90 16.71 21.52
N GLY A 127 10.07 16.29 21.04
CA GLY A 127 11.30 16.20 21.85
C GLY A 127 11.83 17.58 22.26
N GLU A 128 11.70 18.58 21.41
CA GLU A 128 12.04 19.97 21.74
C GLU A 128 11.08 20.52 22.82
N ALA A 129 9.79 20.16 22.71
CA ALA A 129 8.81 20.56 23.70
C ALA A 129 9.16 20.01 25.12
N VAL A 130 9.66 18.79 25.20
CA VAL A 130 10.17 18.20 26.45
C VAL A 130 11.33 19.00 27.02
N ARG A 131 12.34 19.28 26.19
CA ARG A 131 13.54 20.04 26.64
C ARG A 131 13.18 21.41 27.17
N VAL A 132 12.31 22.14 26.47
CA VAL A 132 11.88 23.47 26.92
C VAL A 132 11.05 23.39 28.19
N SER A 133 10.13 22.40 28.28
CA SER A 133 9.33 22.18 29.48
C SER A 133 10.21 21.84 30.69
N ALA A 134 11.13 20.87 30.54
CA ALA A 134 12.05 20.46 31.61
C ALA A 134 12.92 21.63 32.10
N LEU A 135 13.46 22.43 31.18
CA LEU A 135 14.24 23.61 31.52
C LEU A 135 13.40 24.65 32.29
N THR A 136 12.16 24.89 31.84
CA THR A 136 11.24 25.83 32.49
C THR A 136 10.89 25.40 33.92
N TRP A 137 10.57 24.11 34.11
CA TRP A 137 10.29 23.54 35.42
C TRP A 137 11.52 23.50 36.32
N GLY A 138 12.72 23.21 35.76
CA GLY A 138 13.99 23.23 36.49
C GLY A 138 14.32 24.64 37.03
N ILE A 139 14.21 25.66 36.16
CA ILE A 139 14.40 27.04 36.58
C ILE A 139 13.36 27.46 37.64
N GLY A 140 12.10 27.06 37.42
CA GLY A 140 11.01 27.26 38.38
C GLY A 140 11.31 26.64 39.72
N ALA A 141 11.79 25.39 39.75
CA ALA A 141 12.12 24.67 41.00
C ALA A 141 13.21 25.39 41.81
N VAL A 142 14.26 25.86 41.15
CA VAL A 142 15.29 26.66 41.82
C VAL A 142 14.75 27.97 42.33
N PHE A 143 13.97 28.70 41.54
CA PHE A 143 13.40 29.99 41.91
C PHE A 143 12.44 29.86 43.10
N PHE A 144 11.50 28.90 43.09
CA PHE A 144 10.57 28.71 44.21
C PHE A 144 11.26 28.14 45.45
N ALA A 145 12.31 27.32 45.29
CA ALA A 145 13.13 26.87 46.42
C ALA A 145 13.84 28.05 47.12
N MET A 146 14.36 28.99 46.32
CA MET A 146 14.97 30.23 46.88
C MET A 146 13.93 31.05 47.70
N LEU A 147 12.69 31.14 47.21
CA LEU A 147 11.62 31.76 48.00
C LEU A 147 11.36 31.01 49.29
N GLY A 148 11.36 29.68 49.26
CA GLY A 148 11.20 28.84 50.45
C GLY A 148 12.35 28.98 51.46
N ALA A 149 13.58 29.14 50.97
CA ALA A 149 14.79 29.30 51.77
C ALA A 149 14.76 30.56 52.67
N THR A 150 13.95 31.55 52.30
CA THR A 150 13.76 32.75 53.14
C THR A 150 13.01 32.43 54.47
N GLU A 151 12.28 31.29 54.53
CA GLU A 151 11.55 30.88 55.74
C GLU A 151 12.30 29.71 56.45
N SER A 152 12.68 28.65 55.71
CA SER A 152 13.51 27.56 56.24
C SER A 152 14.17 26.69 55.13
N VAL A 153 15.26 25.99 55.47
CA VAL A 153 15.93 25.07 54.56
C VAL A 153 15.05 23.86 54.21
N SER A 154 14.28 23.35 55.18
CA SER A 154 13.32 22.25 54.97
C SER A 154 12.20 22.68 54.02
N ALA A 155 11.71 23.93 54.12
CA ALA A 155 10.74 24.45 53.18
C ALA A 155 11.31 24.53 51.74
N ALA A 156 12.56 25.02 51.60
CA ALA A 156 13.23 25.08 50.31
C ALA A 156 13.37 23.69 49.65
N ALA A 157 13.83 22.71 50.42
CA ALA A 157 14.00 21.31 49.92
C ALA A 157 12.68 20.68 49.51
N TYR A 158 11.62 20.89 50.32
CA TYR A 158 10.30 20.39 50.00
C TYR A 158 9.71 21.03 48.73
N ILE A 159 9.77 22.38 48.62
CA ILE A 159 9.29 23.12 47.46
C ILE A 159 10.03 22.69 46.21
N PHE A 160 11.37 22.61 46.27
CA PHE A 160 12.18 22.12 45.16
C PHE A 160 11.71 20.75 44.67
N SER A 161 11.57 19.81 45.59
CA SER A 161 11.16 18.45 45.29
C SER A 161 9.75 18.37 44.68
N ALA A 162 8.78 19.10 45.26
CA ALA A 162 7.42 19.13 44.76
C ALA A 162 7.32 19.75 43.35
N VAL A 163 8.07 20.82 43.07
CA VAL A 163 8.08 21.47 41.75
C VAL A 163 8.79 20.58 40.71
N ILE A 164 9.88 19.90 41.07
CA ILE A 164 10.55 18.94 40.16
C ILE A 164 9.65 17.75 39.83
N LEU A 165 9.01 17.13 40.82
CA LEU A 165 8.09 16.00 40.59
C LEU A 165 6.88 16.41 39.75
N GLY A 166 6.27 17.57 40.05
CA GLY A 166 5.21 18.12 39.24
C GLY A 166 5.67 18.48 37.81
N GLY A 167 6.89 18.97 37.68
CA GLY A 167 7.53 19.28 36.41
C GLY A 167 7.77 18.05 35.54
N ILE A 168 8.27 16.97 36.10
CA ILE A 168 8.45 15.68 35.40
C ILE A 168 7.09 15.18 34.90
N THR A 169 6.07 15.17 35.78
CA THR A 169 4.71 14.73 35.43
C THR A 169 4.13 15.57 34.30
N THR A 170 4.16 16.90 34.46
CA THR A 170 3.62 17.83 33.45
C THR A 170 4.34 17.73 32.11
N THR A 171 5.67 17.61 32.12
CA THR A 171 6.49 17.49 30.90
C THR A 171 6.16 16.22 30.14
N ALA A 172 5.99 15.12 30.83
CA ALA A 172 5.74 13.85 30.17
C ALA A 172 4.28 13.74 29.65
N VAL A 173 3.29 14.28 30.40
CA VAL A 173 1.91 14.43 29.89
C VAL A 173 1.89 15.31 28.64
N TRP A 174 2.63 16.43 28.68
CA TRP A 174 2.74 17.31 27.53
C TRP A 174 3.37 16.62 26.32
N TYR A 175 4.39 15.81 26.51
CA TYR A 175 5.00 15.04 25.43
C TYR A 175 3.97 14.15 24.70
N LEU A 176 3.18 13.37 25.45
CA LEU A 176 2.17 12.47 24.88
C LEU A 176 1.09 13.22 24.08
N ILE A 177 0.64 14.36 24.61
CA ILE A 177 -0.34 15.21 23.93
C ILE A 177 0.26 15.88 22.69
N ALA A 178 1.48 16.40 22.80
CA ALA A 178 2.21 17.06 21.73
C ALA A 178 2.47 16.13 20.54
N GLU A 179 2.88 14.90 20.81
CA GLU A 179 3.04 13.88 19.80
C GLU A 179 1.74 13.63 19.03
N ARG A 180 0.62 13.46 19.75
CA ARG A 180 -0.69 13.24 19.13
C ARG A 180 -1.14 14.41 18.26
N ILE A 181 -0.91 15.65 18.72
CA ILE A 181 -1.25 16.87 17.99
C ILE A 181 -0.44 17.00 16.69
N MET A 182 0.85 16.62 16.71
CA MET A 182 1.76 16.75 15.57
C MET A 182 1.58 15.64 14.52
N ARG A 183 0.93 14.53 14.84
CA ARG A 183 0.73 13.38 13.95
C ARG A 183 0.31 13.74 12.51
N PRO A 184 -0.74 14.55 12.27
CA PRO A 184 -1.19 14.81 10.90
C PRO A 184 -0.18 15.63 10.07
N VAL A 185 0.65 16.46 10.72
CA VAL A 185 1.72 17.20 10.04
C VAL A 185 2.94 16.31 9.82
N SER A 186 3.26 15.45 10.80
CA SER A 186 4.36 14.48 10.69
C SER A 186 4.11 13.45 9.59
N ALA A 187 2.86 12.93 9.45
CA ALA A 187 2.47 12.03 8.38
C ALA A 187 2.74 12.64 7.00
N ARG A 188 2.32 13.89 6.78
CA ARG A 188 2.61 14.60 5.52
C ARG A 188 4.08 14.90 5.30
N ALA A 189 4.85 15.11 6.37
CA ALA A 189 6.29 15.31 6.25
C ALA A 189 7.05 14.03 5.90
N LEU A 190 6.49 12.86 6.20
CA LEU A 190 7.02 11.53 5.86
C LEU A 190 6.53 11.04 4.48
N ASP A 191 5.52 11.67 3.91
CA ASP A 191 4.99 11.33 2.60
C ASP A 191 6.04 11.65 1.52
N GLY A 192 6.65 10.62 0.93
CA GLY A 192 7.59 10.76 -0.19
C GLY A 192 9.07 10.53 0.10
N GLY A 193 9.43 9.88 1.18
CA GLY A 193 10.82 9.44 1.36
C GLY A 193 11.07 8.75 2.70
N PRO A 194 12.08 7.86 2.75
CA PRO A 194 12.47 7.24 4.01
C PRO A 194 12.85 8.33 5.02
N ALA A 195 12.31 8.22 6.23
CA ALA A 195 12.80 9.01 7.35
C ALA A 195 14.29 8.69 7.53
N GLY A 196 15.16 9.67 7.27
CA GLY A 196 16.59 9.52 7.53
C GLY A 196 16.82 9.04 8.98
N HIS A 197 17.95 8.46 9.26
CA HIS A 197 18.40 7.69 10.43
C HIS A 197 18.05 8.18 11.87
N ARG A 198 17.16 9.15 12.06
CA ARG A 198 16.69 9.56 13.39
C ARG A 198 15.30 9.03 13.63
N SER A 199 15.27 7.90 14.30
CA SER A 199 14.07 7.28 14.86
C SER A 199 13.39 8.24 15.86
N GLY A 200 12.07 8.33 15.80
CA GLY A 200 11.28 8.85 16.93
C GLY A 200 11.51 7.99 18.19
N PRO A 201 11.03 8.43 19.35
CA PRO A 201 11.20 7.66 20.58
C PRO A 201 10.62 6.27 20.43
N SER A 202 11.40 5.28 20.87
CA SER A 202 11.02 3.88 20.81
C SER A 202 9.75 3.61 21.64
N ILE A 203 9.04 2.53 21.33
CA ILE A 203 7.90 2.07 22.12
C ILE A 203 8.33 1.84 23.56
N GLN A 204 9.55 1.31 23.78
CA GLN A 204 10.12 1.10 25.12
C GLN A 204 10.22 2.42 25.89
N LEU A 205 10.71 3.48 25.27
CA LEU A 205 10.82 4.79 25.92
C LEU A 205 9.43 5.37 26.27
N ARG A 206 8.44 5.19 25.40
CA ARG A 206 7.05 5.63 25.67
C ARG A 206 6.44 4.87 26.86
N LEU A 207 6.66 3.55 26.93
CA LEU A 207 6.19 2.73 28.04
C LEU A 207 6.92 3.07 29.34
N ALA A 208 8.25 3.31 29.27
CA ALA A 208 9.03 3.77 30.41
C ALA A 208 8.54 5.12 30.93
N MET A 209 8.25 6.08 30.04
CA MET A 209 7.65 7.36 30.42
C MET A 209 6.28 7.18 31.08
N ALA A 210 5.42 6.33 30.50
CA ALA A 210 4.11 6.05 31.08
C ALA A 210 4.22 5.41 32.47
N TRP A 211 5.17 4.47 32.67
CA TRP A 211 5.43 3.88 33.98
C TRP A 211 5.99 4.90 34.97
N THR A 212 6.96 5.71 34.55
CA THR A 212 7.55 6.77 35.40
C THR A 212 6.46 7.73 35.90
N LEU A 213 5.52 8.11 35.02
CA LEU A 213 4.40 8.98 35.37
C LEU A 213 3.38 8.31 36.28
N ALA A 214 3.00 7.10 35.95
CA ALA A 214 1.95 6.37 36.67
C ALA A 214 2.40 5.92 38.06
N THR A 215 3.69 5.57 38.20
CA THR A 215 4.18 4.85 39.37
C THR A 215 5.44 5.50 39.95
N GLY A 216 6.45 5.79 39.13
CA GLY A 216 7.75 6.24 39.59
C GLY A 216 7.72 7.57 40.35
N VAL A 217 7.10 8.60 39.74
CA VAL A 217 7.05 9.94 40.34
C VAL A 217 6.20 9.96 41.63
N PRO A 218 4.98 9.41 41.67
CA PRO A 218 4.19 9.35 42.90
C PRO A 218 4.86 8.55 44.02
N LEU A 219 5.43 7.38 43.71
CA LEU A 219 6.15 6.57 44.71
C LEU A 219 7.36 7.32 45.27
N LEU A 220 8.11 8.03 44.42
CA LEU A 220 9.22 8.84 44.89
C LEU A 220 8.73 9.97 45.81
N GLY A 221 7.58 10.61 45.48
CA GLY A 221 6.97 11.61 46.31
C GLY A 221 6.53 11.05 47.68
N VAL A 222 5.88 9.90 47.69
CA VAL A 222 5.51 9.18 48.94
C VAL A 222 6.74 8.83 49.75
N ALA A 223 7.80 8.27 49.13
CA ALA A 223 9.05 7.93 49.79
C ALA A 223 9.71 9.15 50.42
N MET A 224 9.73 10.30 49.71
CA MET A 224 10.32 11.53 50.26
C MET A 224 9.53 12.04 51.47
N LEU A 225 8.17 11.99 51.44
CA LEU A 225 7.36 12.35 52.58
C LEU A 225 7.56 11.42 53.78
N ALA A 226 7.66 10.11 53.54
CA ALA A 226 7.92 9.11 54.55
C ALA A 226 9.30 9.30 55.20
N VAL A 227 10.36 9.51 54.40
CA VAL A 227 11.71 9.79 54.91
C VAL A 227 11.73 11.10 55.70
N GLY A 228 11.12 12.17 55.18
CA GLY A 228 11.03 13.44 55.92
C GLY A 228 10.33 13.32 57.28
N TYR A 229 9.30 12.46 57.35
CA TYR A 229 8.61 12.16 58.61
C TYR A 229 9.51 11.38 59.58
N LEU A 230 10.24 10.36 59.07
CA LEU A 230 11.14 9.53 59.89
C LEU A 230 12.38 10.27 60.44
N VAL A 231 12.88 11.27 59.69
CA VAL A 231 14.02 12.09 60.09
C VAL A 231 13.60 13.29 60.95
N ASP A 232 12.32 13.39 61.29
CA ASP A 232 11.74 14.43 62.15
C ASP A 232 12.03 15.86 61.65
N VAL A 233 11.79 16.09 60.36
CA VAL A 233 11.96 17.42 59.71
C VAL A 233 10.85 18.40 60.13
N GLY A 234 10.07 18.09 61.18
CA GLY A 234 8.96 18.90 61.67
C GLY A 234 7.69 18.75 60.82
N PHE A 235 7.40 17.53 60.38
CA PHE A 235 6.18 17.24 59.61
C PHE A 235 4.96 17.01 60.53
N GLU A 236 3.84 17.67 60.19
CA GLU A 236 2.57 17.44 60.87
C GLU A 236 1.92 16.13 60.38
N PRO A 237 1.61 15.14 61.28
CA PRO A 237 1.11 13.82 60.88
C PRO A 237 -0.11 13.85 59.98
N HIS A 238 -1.12 14.69 60.31
CA HIS A 238 -2.36 14.81 59.52
C HIS A 238 -2.13 15.36 58.11
N ARG A 239 -1.29 16.35 57.98
CA ARG A 239 -0.94 16.93 56.66
C ARG A 239 -0.07 15.98 55.83
N THR A 240 0.82 15.26 56.47
CA THR A 240 1.62 14.23 55.78
C THR A 240 0.73 13.12 55.24
N LEU A 241 -0.25 12.64 56.00
CA LEU A 241 -1.21 11.65 55.54
C LEU A 241 -2.07 12.20 54.38
N ALA A 242 -2.56 13.44 54.50
CA ALA A 242 -3.30 14.09 53.42
C ALA A 242 -2.48 14.25 52.14
N ALA A 243 -1.17 14.58 52.26
CA ALA A 243 -0.26 14.68 51.13
C ALA A 243 -0.03 13.30 50.45
N ILE A 244 0.16 12.25 51.26
CA ILE A 244 0.29 10.87 50.72
C ILE A 244 -0.99 10.46 49.99
N LEU A 245 -2.17 10.66 50.59
CA LEU A 245 -3.46 10.37 49.95
C LEU A 245 -3.64 11.15 48.65
N GLY A 246 -3.31 12.45 48.66
CA GLY A 246 -3.33 13.28 47.45
C GLY A 246 -2.42 12.75 46.35
N LEU A 247 -1.19 12.32 46.66
CA LEU A 247 -0.29 11.73 45.71
C LEU A 247 -0.81 10.39 45.16
N VAL A 248 -1.42 9.56 45.97
CA VAL A 248 -2.06 8.31 45.55
C VAL A 248 -3.20 8.57 44.55
N VAL A 249 -4.06 9.55 44.86
CA VAL A 249 -5.16 9.93 43.95
C VAL A 249 -4.61 10.45 42.60
N VAL A 250 -3.63 11.34 42.65
CA VAL A 250 -2.95 11.84 41.43
C VAL A 250 -2.31 10.68 40.65
N ALA A 251 -1.65 9.76 41.34
CA ALA A 251 -1.05 8.57 40.70
C ALA A 251 -2.09 7.73 39.96
N LEU A 252 -3.22 7.45 40.60
CA LEU A 252 -4.29 6.68 40.00
C LEU A 252 -4.89 7.36 38.78
N VAL A 253 -5.22 8.66 38.87
CA VAL A 253 -5.83 9.42 37.79
C VAL A 253 -4.86 9.61 36.61
N VAL A 254 -3.66 10.11 36.89
CA VAL A 254 -2.62 10.35 35.85
C VAL A 254 -2.12 9.01 35.29
N GLY A 255 -1.96 7.99 36.14
CA GLY A 255 -1.54 6.65 35.73
C GLY A 255 -2.55 6.02 34.78
N LEU A 256 -3.83 6.02 35.13
CA LEU A 256 -4.90 5.49 34.27
C LEU A 256 -4.96 6.26 32.93
N PHE A 257 -4.91 7.59 32.99
CA PHE A 257 -4.93 8.43 31.78
C PHE A 257 -3.75 8.11 30.85
N THR A 258 -2.53 8.07 31.38
CA THR A 258 -1.32 7.79 30.59
C THR A 258 -1.32 6.38 30.03
N LEU A 259 -1.77 5.39 30.81
CA LEU A 259 -1.92 4.00 30.35
C LEU A 259 -2.88 3.90 29.18
N VAL A 260 -4.07 4.50 29.29
CA VAL A 260 -5.07 4.50 28.22
C VAL A 260 -4.54 5.19 26.96
N VAL A 261 -3.88 6.34 27.10
CA VAL A 261 -3.33 7.07 25.95
C VAL A 261 -2.20 6.28 25.27
N ALA A 262 -1.28 5.70 26.05
CA ALA A 262 -0.17 4.91 25.53
C ALA A 262 -0.68 3.64 24.82
N THR A 263 -1.57 2.89 25.46
CA THR A 263 -2.14 1.66 24.89
C THR A 263 -2.90 1.93 23.60
N ARG A 264 -3.76 2.95 23.58
CA ARG A 264 -4.51 3.32 22.37
C ARG A 264 -3.59 3.73 21.23
N SER A 265 -2.51 4.45 21.52
CA SER A 265 -1.59 4.92 20.48
C SER A 265 -0.87 3.76 19.75
N VAL A 266 -0.62 2.65 20.42
CA VAL A 266 -0.03 1.44 19.84
C VAL A 266 -1.10 0.57 19.18
N ALA A 267 -2.21 0.32 19.90
CA ALA A 267 -3.28 -0.57 19.45
C ALA A 267 -3.95 -0.08 18.15
N GLU A 268 -4.18 1.22 18.01
CA GLU A 268 -4.75 1.80 16.79
C GLU A 268 -3.87 1.53 15.57
N ARG A 269 -2.56 1.78 15.67
CA ARG A 269 -1.59 1.59 14.56
C ARG A 269 -1.43 0.12 14.17
N VAL A 270 -1.32 -0.76 15.16
CA VAL A 270 -1.26 -2.21 14.92
C VAL A 270 -2.56 -2.71 14.30
N GLY A 271 -3.71 -2.19 14.75
CA GLY A 271 -5.02 -2.49 14.17
C GLY A 271 -5.15 -2.04 12.71
N GLU A 272 -4.63 -0.87 12.35
CA GLU A 272 -4.58 -0.39 10.96
C GLU A 272 -3.71 -1.28 10.08
N LEU A 273 -2.52 -1.64 10.54
CA LEU A 273 -1.63 -2.55 9.82
C LEU A 273 -2.26 -3.93 9.62
N ARG A 274 -2.94 -4.46 10.65
CA ARG A 274 -3.66 -5.75 10.55
C ARG A 274 -4.78 -5.70 9.51
N ARG A 275 -5.56 -4.60 9.47
CA ARG A 275 -6.62 -4.41 8.46
C ARG A 275 -6.04 -4.31 7.05
N ALA A 276 -4.95 -3.58 6.88
CA ALA A 276 -4.27 -3.46 5.60
C ALA A 276 -3.68 -4.81 5.13
N LEU A 277 -3.10 -5.61 6.04
CA LEU A 277 -2.64 -6.97 5.74
C LEU A 277 -3.79 -7.89 5.29
N ALA A 278 -4.97 -7.77 5.92
CA ALA A 278 -6.15 -8.53 5.50
C ALA A 278 -6.61 -8.17 4.07
N ARG A 279 -6.54 -6.89 3.68
CA ARG A 279 -6.81 -6.43 2.30
C ARG A 279 -5.81 -7.03 1.31
N VAL A 280 -4.52 -6.99 1.61
CA VAL A 280 -3.48 -7.60 0.76
C VAL A 280 -3.70 -9.10 0.58
N ARG A 281 -4.08 -9.80 1.66
CA ARG A 281 -4.42 -11.23 1.59
C ARG A 281 -5.64 -11.51 0.69
N ALA A 282 -6.57 -10.55 0.60
CA ALA A 282 -7.72 -10.60 -0.32
C ALA A 282 -7.38 -10.17 -1.78
N GLY A 283 -6.10 -9.91 -2.08
CA GLY A 283 -5.64 -9.51 -3.43
C GLY A 283 -5.58 -8.00 -3.66
N ASP A 284 -5.91 -7.16 -2.68
CA ASP A 284 -5.82 -5.70 -2.82
C ASP A 284 -4.39 -5.21 -2.56
N PHE A 285 -3.56 -5.27 -3.59
CA PHE A 285 -2.17 -4.79 -3.54
C PHE A 285 -2.04 -3.26 -3.60
N ALA A 286 -3.14 -2.53 -3.80
CA ALA A 286 -3.18 -1.08 -3.68
C ALA A 286 -3.29 -0.60 -2.23
N ALA A 287 -3.53 -1.51 -1.28
CA ALA A 287 -3.62 -1.20 0.15
C ALA A 287 -2.38 -0.45 0.65
N ARG A 288 -2.58 0.66 1.35
CA ARG A 288 -1.52 1.47 1.97
C ARG A 288 -1.92 1.81 3.40
N VAL A 289 -0.92 1.98 4.24
CA VAL A 289 -1.05 2.50 5.61
C VAL A 289 -0.39 3.86 5.71
N VAL A 290 -0.96 4.74 6.51
CA VAL A 290 -0.40 6.07 6.76
C VAL A 290 0.81 5.94 7.67
N VAL A 291 1.97 6.45 7.24
CA VAL A 291 3.17 6.54 8.07
C VAL A 291 3.11 7.85 8.84
N ASP A 292 2.80 7.79 10.12
CA ASP A 292 2.54 8.97 10.94
C ASP A 292 3.59 9.21 12.05
N ASP A 293 4.52 8.28 12.24
CA ASP A 293 5.63 8.45 13.16
C ASP A 293 6.95 7.83 12.63
N ALA A 294 8.06 8.15 13.28
CA ALA A 294 9.38 7.63 12.96
C ALA A 294 9.84 6.52 13.94
N SER A 295 8.91 5.92 14.71
CA SER A 295 9.19 4.80 15.64
C SER A 295 9.33 3.47 14.91
N GLU A 296 9.48 2.38 15.69
CA GLU A 296 9.49 1.01 15.17
C GLU A 296 8.23 0.69 14.36
N ILE A 297 7.06 1.18 14.80
CA ILE A 297 5.78 0.96 14.09
C ILE A 297 5.79 1.72 12.76
N GLY A 298 6.28 2.95 12.74
CA GLY A 298 6.40 3.71 11.49
C GLY A 298 7.33 3.03 10.48
N ARG A 299 8.43 2.42 10.93
CA ARG A 299 9.30 1.62 10.06
C ARG A 299 8.59 0.38 9.51
N LEU A 300 7.77 -0.30 10.33
CA LEU A 300 6.93 -1.41 9.85
C LEU A 300 5.92 -0.95 8.82
N GLN A 301 5.30 0.22 9.01
CA GLN A 301 4.37 0.81 8.03
C GLN A 301 5.07 1.13 6.70
N VAL A 302 6.28 1.71 6.74
CA VAL A 302 7.10 1.95 5.52
C VAL A 302 7.44 0.63 4.83
N GLY A 303 7.90 -0.38 5.57
CA GLY A 303 8.21 -1.71 5.03
C GLY A 303 6.98 -2.37 4.40
N PHE A 304 5.83 -2.28 5.05
CA PHE A 304 4.55 -2.76 4.51
C PHE A 304 4.21 -2.07 3.19
N ASN A 305 4.28 -0.73 3.13
CA ASN A 305 3.98 0.01 1.90
C ASN A 305 4.96 -0.31 0.76
N ALA A 306 6.24 -0.55 1.07
CA ALA A 306 7.23 -0.99 0.09
C ALA A 306 6.92 -2.39 -0.44
N MET A 307 6.55 -3.32 0.45
CA MET A 307 6.14 -4.68 0.09
C MET A 307 4.92 -4.68 -0.82
N THR A 308 3.87 -3.93 -0.47
CA THR A 308 2.64 -3.86 -1.28
C THR A 308 2.88 -3.20 -2.63
N ALA A 309 3.79 -2.23 -2.72
CA ALA A 309 4.20 -1.64 -4.00
C ALA A 309 4.90 -2.66 -4.89
N GLY A 310 5.80 -3.48 -4.33
CA GLY A 310 6.46 -4.56 -5.06
C GLY A 310 5.48 -5.66 -5.52
N LEU A 311 4.48 -6.00 -4.69
CA LEU A 311 3.44 -6.96 -5.08
C LEU A 311 2.55 -6.41 -6.21
N ALA A 312 2.14 -5.15 -6.13
CA ALA A 312 1.36 -4.50 -7.18
C ALA A 312 2.11 -4.44 -8.52
N GLU A 313 3.42 -4.17 -8.50
CA GLU A 313 4.25 -4.17 -9.70
C GLU A 313 4.38 -5.58 -10.29
N ARG A 314 4.60 -6.60 -9.45
CA ARG A 314 4.65 -7.99 -9.92
C ARG A 314 3.33 -8.43 -10.55
N GLU A 315 2.20 -8.06 -9.97
CA GLU A 315 0.88 -8.39 -10.54
C GLU A 315 0.65 -7.68 -11.86
N ARG A 316 1.05 -6.41 -11.96
CA ARG A 316 0.99 -5.66 -13.21
C ARG A 316 1.86 -6.30 -14.31
N ILE A 317 3.08 -6.73 -13.96
CA ILE A 317 3.95 -7.44 -14.91
C ILE A 317 3.28 -8.75 -15.36
N ARG A 318 2.66 -9.48 -14.42
CA ARG A 318 1.93 -10.72 -14.70
C ARG A 318 0.73 -10.50 -15.61
N GLU A 319 -0.07 -9.44 -15.37
CA GLU A 319 -1.20 -9.07 -16.25
C GLU A 319 -0.71 -8.74 -17.66
N VAL A 320 0.32 -7.90 -17.79
CA VAL A 320 0.90 -7.56 -19.09
C VAL A 320 1.48 -8.79 -19.78
N PHE A 321 2.20 -9.65 -19.04
CA PHE A 321 2.75 -10.88 -19.58
C PHE A 321 1.66 -11.84 -20.07
N GLY A 322 0.51 -11.94 -19.37
CA GLY A 322 -0.64 -12.75 -19.75
C GLY A 322 -1.35 -12.28 -21.04
N ILE A 323 -1.10 -11.04 -21.50
CA ILE A 323 -1.58 -10.56 -22.81
C ILE A 323 -0.72 -11.08 -23.95
N TYR A 324 0.58 -11.30 -23.73
CA TYR A 324 1.54 -11.68 -24.76
C TYR A 324 1.84 -13.19 -24.81
N VAL A 325 1.49 -13.93 -23.76
CA VAL A 325 1.73 -15.37 -23.66
C VAL A 325 0.40 -16.06 -23.36
N ASP A 326 0.08 -17.09 -24.16
CA ASP A 326 -1.09 -17.93 -23.93
C ASP A 326 -1.09 -18.49 -22.50
N ARG A 327 -2.26 -18.55 -21.88
CA ARG A 327 -2.41 -18.93 -20.47
C ARG A 327 -1.93 -20.35 -20.18
N ASP A 328 -2.27 -21.30 -21.05
CA ASP A 328 -1.88 -22.70 -20.89
C ASP A 328 -0.38 -22.88 -21.05
N VAL A 329 0.24 -22.11 -21.94
CA VAL A 329 1.70 -22.03 -22.12
C VAL A 329 2.37 -21.42 -20.89
N ALA A 330 1.82 -20.31 -20.34
CA ALA A 330 2.36 -19.67 -19.15
C ALA A 330 2.29 -20.61 -17.92
N GLU A 331 1.19 -21.32 -17.72
CA GLU A 331 1.04 -22.31 -16.65
C GLU A 331 2.04 -23.47 -16.81
N HIS A 332 2.25 -23.95 -18.02
CA HIS A 332 3.22 -25.01 -18.32
C HIS A 332 4.66 -24.60 -17.99
N ILE A 333 5.06 -23.37 -18.36
CA ILE A 333 6.38 -22.81 -18.03
C ILE A 333 6.55 -22.65 -16.52
N LEU A 334 5.54 -22.17 -15.81
CA LEU A 334 5.58 -21.94 -14.36
C LEU A 334 5.66 -23.23 -13.55
N GLN A 335 5.14 -24.35 -14.07
CA GLN A 335 5.22 -25.67 -13.44
C GLN A 335 6.59 -26.32 -13.57
N GLY A 336 7.58 -25.63 -14.19
CA GLY A 336 8.95 -26.11 -14.31
C GLY A 336 9.10 -27.24 -15.35
N ALA A 337 8.16 -27.33 -16.30
CA ALA A 337 8.29 -28.26 -17.41
C ALA A 337 9.59 -28.01 -18.17
N ALA A 338 10.30 -29.09 -18.46
CA ALA A 338 11.64 -29.06 -18.98
C ALA A 338 11.77 -28.15 -20.21
N LEU A 339 12.89 -27.42 -20.30
CA LEU A 339 13.27 -26.62 -21.48
C LEU A 339 13.47 -27.48 -22.74
N GLN A 340 13.47 -28.80 -22.59
CA GLN A 340 13.58 -29.76 -23.66
C GLN A 340 12.20 -30.08 -24.22
N GLY A 341 12.04 -29.96 -25.55
CA GLY A 341 10.79 -30.27 -26.23
C GLY A 341 10.42 -31.76 -26.14
N ASP A 342 9.15 -32.03 -25.93
CA ASP A 342 8.57 -33.38 -25.96
C ASP A 342 8.02 -33.71 -27.34
N GLU A 343 8.25 -34.95 -27.82
CA GLU A 343 7.55 -35.46 -29.00
C GLU A 343 6.11 -35.81 -28.60
N VAL A 344 5.15 -35.16 -29.26
CA VAL A 344 3.72 -35.32 -28.99
C VAL A 344 2.93 -35.42 -30.27
N GLU A 345 1.85 -36.20 -30.25
CA GLU A 345 0.89 -36.23 -31.35
C GLU A 345 -0.18 -35.15 -31.10
N VAL A 346 -0.37 -34.29 -32.09
CA VAL A 346 -1.25 -33.12 -32.03
C VAL A 346 -2.07 -32.95 -33.30
N THR A 347 -3.13 -32.18 -33.24
CA THR A 347 -3.77 -31.64 -34.43
C THR A 347 -3.45 -30.15 -34.57
N LEU A 348 -2.96 -29.78 -35.73
CA LEU A 348 -2.58 -28.44 -36.12
C LEU A 348 -3.66 -27.83 -36.99
N MET A 349 -4.03 -26.61 -36.68
CA MET A 349 -5.05 -25.85 -37.41
C MET A 349 -4.43 -24.54 -37.91
N PHE A 350 -4.27 -24.41 -39.22
CA PHE A 350 -4.01 -23.14 -39.85
C PHE A 350 -5.32 -22.48 -40.25
N VAL A 351 -5.46 -21.21 -39.92
CA VAL A 351 -6.57 -20.35 -40.34
C VAL A 351 -5.97 -19.17 -41.09
N ASP A 352 -6.45 -18.87 -42.30
CA ASP A 352 -5.98 -17.75 -43.08
C ASP A 352 -7.14 -17.01 -43.78
N VAL A 353 -7.02 -15.69 -43.95
CA VAL A 353 -8.07 -14.88 -44.58
C VAL A 353 -8.01 -15.00 -46.09
N ARG A 354 -9.13 -15.32 -46.71
CA ARG A 354 -9.22 -15.39 -48.17
C ARG A 354 -9.22 -14.00 -48.78
N SER A 355 -8.42 -13.80 -49.82
CA SER A 355 -8.33 -12.56 -50.58
C SER A 355 -7.98 -11.33 -49.73
N PHE A 356 -7.22 -11.53 -48.63
CA PHE A 356 -6.83 -10.48 -47.72
C PHE A 356 -6.10 -9.31 -48.40
N THR A 357 -5.22 -9.56 -49.34
CA THR A 357 -4.51 -8.53 -50.08
C THR A 357 -5.47 -7.57 -50.76
N THR A 358 -6.50 -8.08 -51.45
CA THR A 358 -7.54 -7.26 -52.10
C THR A 358 -8.39 -6.49 -51.09
N PHE A 359 -8.64 -7.08 -49.95
CA PHE A 359 -9.34 -6.39 -48.85
C PHE A 359 -8.49 -5.26 -48.27
N ALA A 360 -7.21 -5.52 -48.00
CA ALA A 360 -6.27 -4.58 -47.39
C ALA A 360 -5.94 -3.38 -48.32
N GLU A 361 -5.86 -3.60 -49.65
CA GLU A 361 -5.60 -2.53 -50.64
C GLU A 361 -6.66 -1.40 -50.61
N ARG A 362 -7.87 -1.67 -50.12
CA ARG A 362 -9.00 -0.71 -50.06
C ARG A 362 -9.08 0.07 -48.75
N LEU A 363 -8.23 -0.24 -47.77
CA LEU A 363 -8.32 0.30 -46.42
C LEU A 363 -7.01 0.99 -46.03
N ARG A 364 -7.09 1.90 -45.06
CA ARG A 364 -5.90 2.45 -44.42
C ARG A 364 -5.27 1.40 -43.51
N PRO A 365 -3.95 1.42 -43.30
CA PRO A 365 -3.27 0.44 -42.45
C PRO A 365 -3.88 0.27 -41.05
N ILE A 366 -4.34 1.34 -40.43
CA ILE A 366 -4.99 1.31 -39.12
C ILE A 366 -6.34 0.56 -39.14
N GLU A 367 -7.08 0.68 -40.25
CA GLU A 367 -8.36 -0.01 -40.43
C GLU A 367 -8.16 -1.50 -40.71
N VAL A 368 -7.07 -1.86 -41.40
CA VAL A 368 -6.65 -3.25 -41.62
C VAL A 368 -6.34 -3.91 -40.28
N VAL A 369 -5.52 -3.27 -39.43
CA VAL A 369 -5.20 -3.78 -38.08
C VAL A 369 -6.45 -3.92 -37.21
N ALA A 370 -7.36 -2.93 -37.28
CA ALA A 370 -8.63 -3.00 -36.53
C ALA A 370 -9.52 -4.17 -37.00
N ALA A 371 -9.58 -4.44 -38.32
CA ALA A 371 -10.33 -5.56 -38.86
C ALA A 371 -9.71 -6.92 -38.45
N LEU A 372 -8.39 -7.05 -38.50
CA LEU A 372 -7.67 -8.26 -38.03
C LEU A 372 -7.89 -8.50 -36.53
N ASN A 373 -7.79 -7.46 -35.71
CA ASN A 373 -8.04 -7.59 -34.28
C ASN A 373 -9.47 -8.10 -34.00
N ARG A 374 -10.48 -7.53 -34.67
CA ARG A 374 -11.86 -8.00 -34.55
C ARG A 374 -12.00 -9.46 -35.00
N LEU A 375 -11.35 -9.85 -36.07
CA LEU A 375 -11.34 -11.23 -36.55
C LEU A 375 -10.73 -12.17 -35.50
N PHE A 376 -9.56 -11.84 -34.97
CA PHE A 376 -8.88 -12.66 -33.95
C PHE A 376 -9.65 -12.66 -32.61
N GLU A 377 -10.27 -11.55 -32.20
CA GLU A 377 -11.18 -11.50 -31.05
C GLU A 377 -12.36 -12.47 -31.18
N ARG A 378 -12.73 -12.83 -32.42
CA ARG A 378 -13.78 -13.80 -32.70
C ARG A 378 -13.26 -15.24 -32.72
N ILE A 379 -12.10 -15.47 -33.33
CA ILE A 379 -11.53 -16.81 -33.56
C ILE A 379 -10.87 -17.37 -32.28
N VAL A 380 -10.04 -16.59 -31.60
CA VAL A 380 -9.21 -17.08 -30.46
C VAL A 380 -10.04 -17.70 -29.34
N PRO A 381 -11.16 -17.08 -28.90
CA PRO A 381 -12.01 -17.69 -27.87
C PRO A 381 -12.61 -19.05 -28.30
N LEU A 382 -12.84 -19.28 -29.60
CA LEU A 382 -13.34 -20.55 -30.11
C LEU A 382 -12.25 -21.63 -30.06
N VAL A 383 -11.01 -21.28 -30.42
CA VAL A 383 -9.86 -22.19 -30.26
C VAL A 383 -9.72 -22.61 -28.81
N HIS A 384 -9.72 -21.65 -27.86
CA HIS A 384 -9.59 -21.96 -26.43
C HIS A 384 -10.77 -22.76 -25.89
N ARG A 385 -12.00 -22.48 -26.31
CA ARG A 385 -13.21 -23.23 -25.90
C ARG A 385 -13.08 -24.72 -26.21
N HIS A 386 -12.49 -25.05 -27.33
CA HIS A 386 -12.25 -26.43 -27.73
C HIS A 386 -10.93 -27.02 -27.19
N GLY A 387 -10.21 -26.30 -26.32
CA GLY A 387 -8.99 -26.76 -25.66
C GLY A 387 -7.74 -26.66 -26.54
N GLY A 388 -7.78 -25.88 -27.62
CA GLY A 388 -6.61 -25.50 -28.40
C GLY A 388 -5.95 -24.23 -27.82
N HIS A 389 -4.70 -23.99 -28.17
CA HIS A 389 -4.01 -22.73 -27.93
C HIS A 389 -3.49 -22.13 -29.25
N VAL A 390 -3.34 -20.81 -29.28
CA VAL A 390 -2.77 -20.12 -30.44
C VAL A 390 -1.26 -20.09 -30.28
N ASP A 391 -0.55 -20.77 -31.18
CA ASP A 391 0.92 -20.83 -31.20
C ASP A 391 1.50 -19.49 -31.70
N LYS A 392 1.01 -19.03 -32.84
CA LYS A 392 1.43 -17.74 -33.40
C LYS A 392 0.42 -17.16 -34.39
N TYR A 393 0.49 -15.86 -34.56
CA TYR A 393 -0.15 -15.16 -35.67
C TYR A 393 0.81 -15.10 -36.86
N ALA A 394 0.33 -15.43 -38.05
CA ALA A 394 1.09 -15.46 -39.28
C ALA A 394 0.46 -14.50 -40.31
N GLY A 395 0.79 -13.21 -40.20
CA GLY A 395 0.18 -12.17 -41.03
C GLY A 395 -1.32 -11.99 -40.77
N ASP A 396 -2.14 -12.39 -41.73
CA ASP A 396 -3.61 -12.35 -41.68
C ASP A 396 -4.23 -13.69 -41.19
N GLY A 397 -3.40 -14.62 -40.79
CA GLY A 397 -3.80 -15.93 -40.29
C GLY A 397 -3.23 -16.25 -38.90
N LEU A 398 -3.55 -17.43 -38.41
CA LEU A 398 -2.98 -17.98 -37.18
C LEU A 398 -2.75 -19.49 -37.27
N LEU A 399 -1.81 -19.97 -36.43
CA LEU A 399 -1.61 -21.37 -36.15
C LEU A 399 -2.15 -21.66 -34.74
N ALA A 400 -3.06 -22.63 -34.66
CA ALA A 400 -3.55 -23.16 -33.40
C ALA A 400 -3.18 -24.66 -33.28
N VAL A 401 -2.95 -25.07 -32.03
CA VAL A 401 -2.50 -26.44 -31.70
C VAL A 401 -3.49 -27.06 -30.70
N PHE A 402 -3.88 -28.30 -30.97
CA PHE A 402 -4.73 -29.10 -30.12
C PHE A 402 -3.97 -30.35 -29.68
N GLY A 403 -3.79 -30.58 -28.37
CA GLY A 403 -3.05 -31.69 -27.81
C GLY A 403 -1.68 -31.32 -27.20
N ALA A 404 -1.27 -30.04 -27.28
CA ALA A 404 -0.14 -29.47 -26.55
C ALA A 404 -0.43 -27.99 -26.19
N PRO A 405 0.11 -27.45 -25.09
CA PRO A 405 0.86 -28.14 -24.03
C PRO A 405 0.00 -29.09 -23.21
N ARG A 406 -1.32 -28.94 -23.29
CA ARG A 406 -2.28 -29.80 -22.62
C ARG A 406 -2.64 -30.98 -23.52
N ARG A 407 -2.43 -32.19 -23.03
CA ARG A 407 -2.72 -33.40 -23.81
C ARG A 407 -4.21 -33.72 -23.80
N TYR A 408 -4.76 -34.02 -25.00
CA TYR A 408 -6.14 -34.47 -25.20
C TYR A 408 -6.12 -35.67 -26.17
N VAL A 409 -6.82 -36.75 -25.83
CA VAL A 409 -6.95 -37.91 -26.69
C VAL A 409 -7.82 -37.57 -27.92
N ASP A 410 -8.83 -36.73 -27.73
CA ASP A 410 -9.80 -36.29 -28.74
C ASP A 410 -9.35 -34.97 -29.44
N HIS A 411 -8.03 -34.73 -29.57
CA HIS A 411 -7.51 -33.49 -30.15
C HIS A 411 -7.97 -33.22 -31.58
N ALA A 412 -8.18 -34.28 -32.40
CA ALA A 412 -8.65 -34.16 -33.78
C ALA A 412 -10.14 -33.71 -33.82
N ASP A 413 -11.01 -34.32 -33.00
CA ASP A 413 -12.42 -33.93 -32.88
C ASP A 413 -12.58 -32.49 -32.41
N ARG A 414 -11.77 -32.07 -31.45
CA ARG A 414 -11.76 -30.70 -30.93
C ARG A 414 -11.36 -29.70 -32.00
N ALA A 415 -10.30 -30.00 -32.76
CA ALA A 415 -9.82 -29.16 -33.84
C ALA A 415 -10.89 -29.00 -34.94
N LEU A 416 -11.54 -30.09 -35.33
CA LEU A 416 -12.57 -30.04 -36.34
C LEU A 416 -13.79 -29.23 -35.88
N ARG A 417 -14.28 -29.45 -34.65
CA ARG A 417 -15.38 -28.64 -34.07
C ARG A 417 -15.04 -27.17 -34.03
N ALA A 418 -13.81 -26.81 -33.60
CA ALA A 418 -13.32 -25.44 -33.62
C ALA A 418 -13.30 -24.86 -35.05
N ALA A 419 -12.78 -25.60 -36.03
CA ALA A 419 -12.71 -25.17 -37.41
C ALA A 419 -14.09 -24.87 -38.03
N LEU A 420 -15.08 -25.72 -37.78
CA LEU A 420 -16.46 -25.53 -38.23
C LEU A 420 -17.11 -24.31 -37.58
N GLU A 421 -16.98 -24.19 -36.24
CA GLU A 421 -17.54 -23.05 -35.49
C GLU A 421 -16.86 -21.72 -35.88
N ILE A 422 -15.56 -21.71 -36.15
CA ILE A 422 -14.82 -20.53 -36.64
C ILE A 422 -15.36 -20.10 -38.02
N SER A 423 -15.54 -21.04 -38.94
CA SER A 423 -16.08 -20.73 -40.28
C SER A 423 -17.46 -20.12 -40.21
N ASP A 424 -18.34 -20.62 -39.35
CA ASP A 424 -19.68 -20.10 -39.14
C ASP A 424 -19.64 -18.72 -38.48
N ALA A 425 -18.85 -18.54 -37.42
CA ALA A 425 -18.74 -17.30 -36.68
C ALA A 425 -18.15 -16.14 -37.51
N VAL A 426 -17.19 -16.44 -38.38
CA VAL A 426 -16.64 -15.45 -39.32
C VAL A 426 -17.66 -15.06 -40.37
N ARG A 427 -18.39 -16.02 -40.92
CA ARG A 427 -19.48 -15.77 -41.86
C ARG A 427 -20.58 -14.91 -41.25
N ASP A 428 -20.99 -15.20 -40.03
CA ASP A 428 -22.04 -14.48 -39.32
C ASP A 428 -21.66 -13.02 -39.00
N GLU A 429 -20.39 -12.76 -38.68
CA GLU A 429 -19.91 -11.42 -38.32
C GLU A 429 -19.55 -10.57 -39.53
N PHE A 430 -18.88 -11.17 -40.52
CA PHE A 430 -18.30 -10.41 -41.64
C PHE A 430 -19.07 -10.61 -42.97
N GLY A 431 -20.02 -11.55 -43.02
CA GLY A 431 -20.80 -11.84 -44.20
C GLY A 431 -19.92 -12.25 -45.38
N THR A 432 -20.05 -11.52 -46.51
CA THR A 432 -19.22 -11.72 -47.72
C THR A 432 -17.95 -10.87 -47.75
N ALA A 433 -17.75 -10.00 -46.74
CA ALA A 433 -16.60 -9.09 -46.74
C ALA A 433 -15.30 -9.78 -46.41
N LEU A 434 -15.34 -10.77 -45.51
CA LEU A 434 -14.22 -11.61 -45.13
C LEU A 434 -14.65 -13.07 -45.03
N SER A 435 -13.81 -13.98 -45.50
CA SER A 435 -13.96 -15.43 -45.29
C SER A 435 -12.61 -16.02 -44.96
N VAL A 436 -12.63 -17.15 -44.24
CA VAL A 436 -11.40 -17.85 -43.84
C VAL A 436 -11.32 -19.21 -44.49
N GLY A 437 -10.08 -19.64 -44.77
CA GLY A 437 -9.72 -21.01 -45.07
C GLY A 437 -9.15 -21.66 -43.82
N VAL A 438 -9.54 -22.90 -43.54
CA VAL A 438 -9.02 -23.68 -42.39
C VAL A 438 -8.46 -24.99 -42.88
N GLY A 439 -7.20 -25.25 -42.54
CA GLY A 439 -6.51 -26.50 -42.83
C GLY A 439 -6.15 -27.24 -41.56
N LEU A 440 -6.57 -28.52 -41.46
CA LEU A 440 -6.29 -29.39 -40.33
C LEU A 440 -5.34 -30.53 -40.73
N ASN A 441 -4.32 -30.74 -39.91
CA ASN A 441 -3.45 -31.91 -40.03
C ASN A 441 -3.04 -32.44 -38.67
N SER A 442 -3.10 -33.74 -38.50
CA SER A 442 -2.65 -34.41 -37.28
C SER A 442 -1.29 -35.13 -37.55
N GLY A 443 -0.46 -35.16 -36.51
CA GLY A 443 0.78 -35.89 -36.57
C GLY A 443 1.77 -35.52 -35.47
N PRO A 444 2.90 -36.22 -35.41
CA PRO A 444 3.93 -35.99 -34.41
C PRO A 444 4.66 -34.64 -34.65
N VAL A 445 4.87 -33.95 -33.55
CA VAL A 445 5.66 -32.70 -33.49
C VAL A 445 6.51 -32.70 -32.22
N VAL A 446 7.54 -31.90 -32.21
CA VAL A 446 8.24 -31.54 -30.97
C VAL A 446 7.60 -30.25 -30.46
N ALA A 447 6.96 -30.34 -29.31
CA ALA A 447 6.40 -29.18 -28.60
C ALA A 447 7.34 -28.76 -27.48
N GLY A 448 7.77 -27.49 -27.46
CA GLY A 448 8.70 -27.01 -26.43
C GLY A 448 9.23 -25.61 -26.70
N ASN A 449 10.17 -25.18 -25.85
CA ASN A 449 10.78 -23.87 -25.95
C ASN A 449 11.83 -23.85 -27.08
N VAL A 450 11.62 -22.98 -28.05
CA VAL A 450 12.51 -22.78 -29.22
C VAL A 450 13.08 -21.38 -29.13
N GLY A 451 14.39 -21.26 -29.33
CA GLY A 451 15.03 -19.95 -29.35
C GLY A 451 16.46 -19.97 -28.80
N GLY A 452 17.02 -18.78 -28.61
CA GLY A 452 18.40 -18.61 -28.11
C GLY A 452 18.66 -17.17 -27.71
N ALA A 453 19.82 -16.89 -27.11
CA ALA A 453 20.25 -15.56 -26.68
C ALA A 453 19.25 -14.85 -25.75
N GLY A 454 18.61 -15.62 -24.87
CA GLY A 454 17.67 -15.06 -23.87
C GLY A 454 16.25 -14.80 -24.36
N ARG A 455 15.93 -15.15 -25.61
CA ARG A 455 14.60 -15.14 -26.18
C ARG A 455 14.12 -16.55 -26.49
N LEU A 456 13.08 -16.99 -25.81
CA LEU A 456 12.44 -18.28 -25.97
C LEU A 456 10.99 -18.09 -26.35
N GLU A 457 10.47 -18.94 -27.23
CA GLU A 457 9.09 -19.00 -27.64
C GLU A 457 8.65 -20.46 -27.54
N PHE A 458 7.54 -20.71 -26.85
CA PHE A 458 6.96 -22.04 -26.85
C PHE A 458 6.27 -22.27 -28.19
N SER A 459 6.66 -23.29 -28.91
CA SER A 459 6.14 -23.56 -30.26
C SER A 459 6.24 -25.04 -30.61
N VAL A 460 5.57 -25.42 -31.68
CA VAL A 460 5.60 -26.77 -32.22
C VAL A 460 6.41 -26.82 -33.50
N ILE A 461 7.30 -27.80 -33.59
CA ILE A 461 8.14 -28.02 -34.77
C ILE A 461 7.96 -29.46 -35.31
N GLY A 462 7.69 -29.58 -36.59
CA GLY A 462 7.56 -30.88 -37.27
C GLY A 462 7.06 -30.74 -38.69
N ASP A 463 7.19 -31.79 -39.47
CA ASP A 463 6.68 -31.86 -40.85
C ASP A 463 5.14 -31.68 -40.88
N ALA A 464 4.47 -32.13 -39.82
CA ALA A 464 3.03 -31.97 -39.65
C ALA A 464 2.56 -30.51 -39.72
N VAL A 465 3.36 -29.54 -39.24
CA VAL A 465 3.09 -28.10 -39.29
C VAL A 465 3.04 -27.63 -40.77
N ASN A 466 4.03 -28.03 -41.56
CA ASN A 466 4.12 -27.65 -42.95
C ASN A 466 2.96 -28.25 -43.77
N ILE A 467 2.53 -29.47 -43.44
CA ILE A 467 1.40 -30.11 -44.12
C ILE A 467 0.12 -29.32 -43.81
N ALA A 468 -0.15 -28.98 -42.55
CA ALA A 468 -1.33 -28.23 -42.16
C ALA A 468 -1.44 -26.86 -42.90
N ALA A 469 -0.34 -26.13 -43.01
CA ALA A 469 -0.26 -24.88 -43.78
C ALA A 469 -0.61 -25.08 -45.27
N ARG A 470 -0.18 -26.18 -45.85
CA ARG A 470 -0.47 -26.47 -47.27
C ARG A 470 -1.90 -26.96 -47.47
N VAL A 471 -2.48 -27.64 -46.50
CA VAL A 471 -3.89 -28.05 -46.51
C VAL A 471 -4.78 -26.78 -46.42
N GLU A 472 -4.41 -25.81 -45.60
CA GLU A 472 -5.08 -24.51 -45.60
C GLU A 472 -5.02 -23.86 -46.97
N SER A 473 -3.83 -23.72 -47.56
CA SER A 473 -3.64 -23.09 -48.87
C SER A 473 -4.45 -23.79 -49.98
N ALA A 474 -4.69 -25.08 -49.86
CA ALA A 474 -5.50 -25.86 -50.83
C ALA A 474 -7.00 -25.48 -50.75
N THR A 475 -7.46 -24.89 -49.66
CA THR A 475 -8.85 -24.41 -49.54
C THR A 475 -9.21 -23.38 -50.61
N ARG A 476 -8.20 -22.61 -51.10
CA ARG A 476 -8.37 -21.65 -52.20
C ARG A 476 -8.60 -22.33 -53.57
N GLN A 477 -8.04 -23.51 -53.74
CA GLN A 477 -8.14 -24.27 -55.01
C GLN A 477 -9.41 -25.09 -55.07
N THR A 478 -9.79 -25.72 -53.92
CA THR A 478 -10.99 -26.58 -53.85
C THR A 478 -12.28 -25.77 -53.65
N GLY A 479 -12.18 -24.54 -53.13
CA GLY A 479 -13.32 -23.72 -52.76
C GLY A 479 -13.92 -24.05 -51.37
N ASP A 480 -13.44 -25.12 -50.72
CA ASP A 480 -13.95 -25.51 -49.38
C ASP A 480 -13.38 -24.63 -48.30
N LEU A 481 -14.20 -24.29 -47.26
CA LEU A 481 -13.75 -23.47 -46.14
C LEU A 481 -12.89 -24.24 -45.14
N VAL A 482 -13.15 -25.56 -44.99
CA VAL A 482 -12.41 -26.44 -44.08
C VAL A 482 -11.92 -27.64 -44.85
N LEU A 483 -10.62 -27.93 -44.74
CA LEU A 483 -9.99 -29.14 -45.25
C LEU A 483 -9.23 -29.86 -44.15
N LEU A 484 -9.25 -31.17 -44.16
CA LEU A 484 -8.45 -32.02 -43.27
C LEU A 484 -7.73 -33.11 -44.03
N THR A 485 -6.61 -33.57 -43.47
CA THR A 485 -5.87 -34.71 -44.04
C THR A 485 -6.54 -36.04 -43.70
N GLY A 486 -6.26 -37.12 -44.51
CA GLY A 486 -6.68 -38.48 -44.22
C GLY A 486 -6.19 -38.94 -42.83
N GLN A 487 -5.01 -38.46 -42.38
CA GLN A 487 -4.49 -38.76 -41.05
C GLN A 487 -5.35 -38.13 -39.94
N THR A 488 -5.78 -36.89 -40.12
CA THR A 488 -6.74 -36.27 -39.17
C THR A 488 -8.09 -36.99 -39.20
N LEU A 489 -8.60 -37.32 -40.39
CA LEU A 489 -9.87 -38.06 -40.55
C LEU A 489 -9.86 -39.41 -39.82
N ALA A 490 -8.75 -40.14 -39.86
CA ALA A 490 -8.60 -41.44 -39.19
C ALA A 490 -8.56 -41.35 -37.66
N LEU A 491 -8.31 -40.17 -37.07
CA LEU A 491 -8.29 -39.91 -35.63
C LEU A 491 -9.62 -39.36 -35.10
N LEU A 492 -10.62 -39.13 -35.94
CA LEU A 492 -11.94 -38.68 -35.50
C LEU A 492 -12.71 -39.86 -34.90
N GLU A 493 -13.19 -39.67 -33.66
CA GLU A 493 -13.99 -40.67 -32.93
C GLU A 493 -15.47 -40.32 -32.93
N GLY A 494 -15.82 -39.03 -33.10
CA GLY A 494 -17.19 -38.52 -33.09
C GLY A 494 -17.90 -38.66 -34.43
N ASP A 495 -19.25 -38.59 -34.40
CA ASP A 495 -20.07 -38.46 -35.63
C ASP A 495 -20.00 -37.00 -36.12
N HIS A 496 -19.26 -36.77 -37.18
CA HIS A 496 -19.07 -35.45 -37.82
C HIS A 496 -19.71 -35.37 -39.21
N GLY A 497 -20.61 -36.34 -39.54
CA GLY A 497 -21.21 -36.45 -40.85
C GLY A 497 -20.26 -37.00 -41.94
N GLU A 498 -20.68 -36.86 -43.21
CA GLU A 498 -19.91 -37.38 -44.34
C GLU A 498 -18.74 -36.44 -44.73
N PHE A 499 -17.68 -37.03 -45.22
CA PHE A 499 -16.52 -36.32 -45.78
C PHE A 499 -16.36 -36.63 -47.27
N VAL A 500 -16.09 -35.61 -48.06
CA VAL A 500 -15.89 -35.69 -49.49
C VAL A 500 -14.41 -35.61 -49.80
N ALA A 501 -13.85 -36.63 -50.46
CA ALA A 501 -12.47 -36.62 -50.90
C ALA A 501 -12.25 -35.50 -51.92
N ARG A 502 -11.07 -34.84 -51.83
CA ARG A 502 -10.61 -33.82 -52.75
C ARG A 502 -9.35 -34.31 -53.45
N PRO A 503 -8.95 -33.68 -54.58
CA PRO A 503 -7.70 -34.07 -55.25
C PRO A 503 -6.52 -34.00 -54.27
N GLY A 504 -5.75 -35.08 -54.22
CA GLY A 504 -4.60 -35.19 -53.32
C GLY A 504 -3.56 -34.12 -53.54
N LEU A 505 -2.92 -33.65 -52.47
CA LEU A 505 -1.89 -32.61 -52.52
C LEU A 505 -0.52 -33.23 -52.80
N SER A 506 0.06 -32.89 -53.95
CA SER A 506 1.46 -33.19 -54.23
C SER A 506 2.37 -32.23 -53.46
N LEU A 507 3.10 -32.73 -52.49
CA LEU A 507 3.98 -31.92 -51.65
C LEU A 507 5.44 -32.13 -52.04
N LYS A 508 6.19 -31.04 -52.29
CA LYS A 508 7.62 -31.08 -52.60
C LYS A 508 8.36 -31.82 -51.47
N GLY A 509 9.05 -32.91 -51.83
CA GLY A 509 9.77 -33.76 -50.87
C GLY A 509 9.00 -34.98 -50.36
N LYS A 510 7.73 -35.18 -50.77
CA LYS A 510 6.98 -36.41 -50.48
C LYS A 510 6.78 -37.23 -51.77
N THR A 511 6.89 -38.53 -51.64
CA THR A 511 6.74 -39.46 -52.77
C THR A 511 5.29 -39.77 -53.10
N ALA A 512 4.39 -39.70 -52.11
CA ALA A 512 2.95 -39.91 -52.27
C ALA A 512 2.18 -38.61 -52.02
N PRO A 513 1.11 -38.35 -52.79
CA PRO A 513 0.23 -37.22 -52.51
C PRO A 513 -0.48 -37.39 -51.12
N VAL A 514 -0.67 -36.31 -50.42
CA VAL A 514 -1.42 -36.29 -49.16
C VAL A 514 -2.92 -36.23 -49.49
N GLU A 515 -3.66 -37.22 -49.02
CA GLU A 515 -5.10 -37.25 -49.15
C GLU A 515 -5.74 -36.16 -48.32
N ILE A 516 -6.67 -35.43 -48.91
CA ILE A 516 -7.42 -34.36 -48.25
C ILE A 516 -8.92 -34.57 -48.43
N TYR A 517 -9.67 -34.14 -47.42
CA TYR A 517 -11.08 -34.29 -47.33
C TYR A 517 -11.78 -32.98 -46.87
N ALA A 518 -12.95 -32.74 -47.38
CA ALA A 518 -13.81 -31.65 -46.91
C ALA A 518 -15.04 -32.24 -46.19
N PRO A 519 -15.47 -31.66 -45.06
CA PRO A 519 -16.78 -32.03 -44.45
C PRO A 519 -17.89 -31.79 -45.50
N ALA A 520 -18.79 -32.77 -45.68
CA ALA A 520 -19.97 -32.59 -46.51
C ALA A 520 -20.90 -31.63 -45.79
N VAL A 521 -20.71 -30.33 -45.95
CA VAL A 521 -21.64 -29.33 -45.44
C VAL A 521 -22.94 -29.55 -46.18
N ALA A 522 -23.98 -30.04 -45.48
CA ALA A 522 -25.32 -29.94 -45.99
C ALA A 522 -25.52 -28.47 -46.41
N SER A 523 -25.67 -28.26 -47.69
CA SER A 523 -25.91 -26.91 -48.26
C SER A 523 -27.23 -26.39 -47.67
N ARG A 524 -27.12 -25.72 -46.52
CA ARG A 524 -28.21 -24.84 -46.09
C ARG A 524 -28.12 -23.61 -47.00
N ARG A 525 -28.93 -23.69 -48.08
CA ARG A 525 -29.26 -22.57 -48.96
C ARG A 525 -29.89 -21.43 -48.17
#